data_a1ba37aaf922875f4f4f13fd3782ad1b
#
_entry.id   a1ba37aaf922875f4f4f13fd3782ad1b
#
_cell.length_a   1.000
_cell.length_b   1.000
_cell.length_c   1.000
_cell.angle_alpha   90.00
_cell.angle_beta   90.00
_cell.angle_gamma   90.00
#
_symmetry.space_group_name_H-M   'P 1'
#
loop_
_entity.id
_entity.type
_entity.pdbx_description
1 polymer ?
#
loop_
_entity_poly.entity_id
_entity_poly.type
_entity_poly.pdbx_seq_one_letter_code
_entity_poly.pdbx_strand_id
1 'polypeptide(L)'
;MRTIIASALLTLSFVVNAQTLNVVEKGITYRFPATQAGDMLYADGVSLTVLGRPFALASVDSMYIDDNMVVDNSVDVVYNGTSASVFVAGNVARYVNASVTGAHVVLLQSADLADEITYTLRGASTDGSLYMDGSLKATFVLDGLTLNNPDSAAINIRDGKRIAVLLADNTESTLSDGAGGTQKACFAVKGHTEFNGAGTLNIRGNANHAFWGKEYVQLKAGFGTLNILSAVGDGINCNQYYQQNGGKVTISGVGDDGIQASYETEDDGTKVVDEENTGQIVIKGGTIDIEVSAAAAKGLTAESDIIINDDKSTPAITIVTTGGGKWDEADAEAKASSCIKSDADITIDAGVLTLTSSGAGGKCLNSDSLLTVTGGTITAKATGSVCTTIRLQLMVLVEAASLVEAASLAAAASLAAELQIPVRSPRPRPSSRMVTCCSAEEPLMLPHHRQRL
;
A
#
# COMPACT_ATOMS: atom_id res chain seq x y z
N MET A 1 -64.10 56.10 -1.54
CA MET A 1 -62.98 55.84 -2.46
C MET A 1 -61.78 55.55 -1.61
N ARG A 2 -61.45 54.30 -1.38
CA ARG A 2 -60.21 53.85 -0.66
C ARG A 2 -59.30 53.19 -1.67
N THR A 3 -58.20 53.85 -1.92
CA THR A 3 -57.13 53.34 -2.84
C THR A 3 -56.32 52.34 -2.10
N ILE A 4 -56.32 51.07 -2.56
CA ILE A 4 -55.46 50.02 -2.10
C ILE A 4 -54.17 50.13 -2.87
N ILE A 5 -53.06 50.48 -2.21
CA ILE A 5 -51.73 50.43 -2.75
C ILE A 5 -51.25 49.01 -2.51
N ALA A 6 -51.18 48.19 -3.55
CA ALA A 6 -50.55 46.88 -3.56
C ALA A 6 -49.02 47.10 -3.65
N SER A 7 -48.30 46.93 -2.54
CA SER A 7 -46.84 46.83 -2.54
C SER A 7 -46.45 45.50 -3.13
N ALA A 8 -46.01 45.50 -4.37
CA ALA A 8 -45.34 44.36 -4.97
C ALA A 8 -43.94 44.24 -4.32
N LEU A 9 -43.79 43.26 -3.43
CA LEU A 9 -42.47 42.87 -2.89
C LEU A 9 -41.72 42.14 -4.01
N LEU A 10 -40.85 42.89 -4.69
CA LEU A 10 -39.92 42.30 -5.65
C LEU A 10 -38.82 41.57 -4.88
N THR A 11 -38.99 40.26 -4.66
CA THR A 11 -37.90 39.41 -4.15
C THR A 11 -36.85 39.29 -5.24
N LEU A 12 -35.87 40.18 -5.23
CA LEU A 12 -34.62 39.94 -5.96
C LEU A 12 -33.94 38.78 -5.29
N SER A 13 -33.97 37.61 -5.95
CA SER A 13 -33.07 36.52 -5.65
C SER A 13 -31.67 36.97 -6.04
N PHE A 14 -30.90 37.46 -5.10
CA PHE A 14 -29.46 37.58 -5.28
C PHE A 14 -28.94 36.16 -5.41
N VAL A 15 -28.57 35.76 -6.60
CA VAL A 15 -27.62 34.67 -6.80
C VAL A 15 -26.34 35.22 -6.17
N VAL A 16 -26.06 34.84 -4.95
CA VAL A 16 -24.78 35.11 -4.32
C VAL A 16 -23.80 34.21 -5.09
N ASN A 17 -23.18 34.75 -6.14
CA ASN A 17 -22.01 34.13 -6.70
C ASN A 17 -21.00 34.02 -5.56
N ALA A 18 -20.55 32.80 -5.27
CA ALA A 18 -19.56 32.58 -4.24
C ALA A 18 -18.24 33.17 -4.75
N GLN A 19 -17.97 34.43 -4.40
CA GLN A 19 -16.71 35.09 -4.74
C GLN A 19 -15.61 34.57 -3.83
N THR A 20 -14.43 34.35 -4.39
CA THR A 20 -13.25 33.90 -3.69
C THR A 20 -12.13 34.93 -3.84
N LEU A 21 -11.63 35.41 -2.69
CA LEU A 21 -10.38 36.17 -2.65
C LEU A 21 -9.21 35.22 -2.76
N ASN A 22 -8.40 35.38 -3.78
CA ASN A 22 -7.15 34.68 -3.99
C ASN A 22 -5.98 35.57 -3.57
N VAL A 23 -5.13 35.07 -2.68
CA VAL A 23 -3.85 35.71 -2.34
C VAL A 23 -2.73 34.76 -2.80
N VAL A 24 -1.94 35.21 -3.75
CA VAL A 24 -0.80 34.44 -4.26
C VAL A 24 0.46 34.91 -3.53
N GLU A 25 1.11 34.00 -2.84
CA GLU A 25 2.36 34.24 -2.14
C GLU A 25 3.39 33.18 -2.56
N LYS A 26 4.50 33.59 -3.15
CA LYS A 26 5.59 32.70 -3.60
C LYS A 26 5.08 31.53 -4.47
N GLY A 27 4.14 31.82 -5.38
CA GLY A 27 3.54 30.86 -6.27
C GLY A 27 2.47 29.94 -5.65
N ILE A 28 2.17 30.07 -4.37
CA ILE A 28 1.08 29.35 -3.68
C ILE A 28 -0.16 30.24 -3.66
N THR A 29 -1.31 29.71 -4.05
CA THR A 29 -2.59 30.43 -4.04
C THR A 29 -3.40 30.05 -2.81
N TYR A 30 -3.64 31.02 -1.94
CA TYR A 30 -4.53 30.88 -0.79
C TYR A 30 -5.91 31.42 -1.15
N ARG A 31 -6.95 30.60 -0.98
CA ARG A 31 -8.31 30.86 -1.45
C ARG A 31 -9.24 31.10 -0.26
N PHE A 32 -9.75 32.32 -0.13
CA PHE A 32 -10.65 32.73 0.95
C PHE A 32 -12.03 33.00 0.39
N PRO A 33 -13.10 32.28 0.81
CA PRO A 33 -14.46 32.67 0.46
C PRO A 33 -14.72 34.11 0.88
N ALA A 34 -15.29 34.95 -0.01
CA ALA A 34 -15.52 36.37 0.27
C ALA A 34 -16.38 36.59 1.51
N THR A 35 -17.28 35.64 1.82
CA THR A 35 -18.11 35.64 3.04
C THR A 35 -17.29 35.48 4.32
N GLN A 36 -16.10 34.93 4.25
CA GLN A 36 -15.17 34.70 5.36
C GLN A 36 -13.99 35.66 5.36
N ALA A 37 -13.65 36.28 4.21
CA ALA A 37 -12.51 37.16 4.04
C ALA A 37 -12.77 38.59 4.60
N GLY A 38 -13.94 38.88 5.15
CA GLY A 38 -14.38 40.22 5.55
C GLY A 38 -13.53 40.93 6.61
N ASP A 39 -12.78 40.18 7.43
CA ASP A 39 -11.93 40.71 8.49
C ASP A 39 -10.46 40.70 8.12
N MET A 40 -10.09 41.38 7.03
CA MET A 40 -8.70 41.58 6.67
C MET A 40 -8.07 42.66 7.58
N LEU A 41 -6.97 42.28 8.24
CA LEU A 41 -6.20 43.16 9.08
C LEU A 41 -4.94 43.63 8.35
N TYR A 42 -4.86 44.93 8.12
CA TYR A 42 -3.66 45.53 7.54
C TYR A 42 -2.85 46.22 8.66
N ALA A 43 -1.58 45.87 8.78
CA ALA A 43 -0.73 46.41 9.84
C ALA A 43 0.56 47.02 9.27
N ASP A 44 0.81 48.26 9.70
CA ASP A 44 2.05 49.04 9.56
C ASP A 44 2.62 49.12 8.12
N GLY A 45 1.82 48.96 7.09
CA GLY A 45 2.26 49.02 5.70
C GLY A 45 3.08 47.81 5.23
N VAL A 46 3.20 46.75 6.05
CA VAL A 46 4.10 45.64 5.77
C VAL A 46 3.41 44.27 5.77
N SER A 47 2.25 44.14 6.41
CA SER A 47 1.55 42.85 6.49
C SER A 47 0.04 42.98 6.28
N LEU A 48 -0.53 41.91 5.71
CA LEU A 48 -1.95 41.68 5.56
C LEU A 48 -2.27 40.35 6.24
N THR A 49 -3.26 40.33 7.13
CA THR A 49 -3.77 39.08 7.72
C THR A 49 -5.16 38.80 7.22
N VAL A 50 -5.40 37.58 6.70
CA VAL A 50 -6.71 37.09 6.24
C VAL A 50 -7.01 35.78 6.95
N LEU A 51 -8.14 35.67 7.62
CA LEU A 51 -8.53 34.49 8.42
C LEU A 51 -7.41 33.97 9.34
N GLY A 52 -6.68 34.90 9.97
CA GLY A 52 -5.60 34.58 10.89
C GLY A 52 -4.28 34.12 10.22
N ARG A 53 -4.20 34.06 8.89
CA ARG A 53 -2.95 33.87 8.17
C ARG A 53 -2.32 35.24 7.85
N PRO A 54 -1.09 35.51 8.36
CA PRO A 54 -0.35 36.70 7.98
C PRO A 54 0.35 36.52 6.63
N PHE A 55 0.34 37.53 5.80
CA PHE A 55 1.06 37.66 4.54
C PHE A 55 1.97 38.88 4.64
N ALA A 56 3.27 38.69 4.42
CA ALA A 56 4.18 39.81 4.23
C ALA A 56 3.93 40.42 2.85
N LEU A 57 3.57 41.68 2.74
CA LEU A 57 3.23 42.33 1.46
C LEU A 57 4.35 42.22 0.45
N ALA A 58 5.61 42.21 0.91
CA ALA A 58 6.78 42.04 0.04
C ALA A 58 6.88 40.64 -0.59
N SER A 59 6.15 39.63 -0.08
CA SER A 59 6.12 38.27 -0.60
C SER A 59 4.81 37.93 -1.35
N VAL A 60 3.85 38.84 -1.38
CA VAL A 60 2.60 38.67 -2.14
C VAL A 60 2.86 38.98 -3.61
N ASP A 61 2.68 37.99 -4.46
CA ASP A 61 2.87 38.12 -5.91
C ASP A 61 1.65 38.82 -6.55
N SER A 62 0.44 38.48 -6.11
CA SER A 62 -0.81 39.08 -6.59
C SER A 62 -1.99 38.81 -5.65
N MET A 63 -3.05 39.61 -5.80
CA MET A 63 -4.36 39.39 -5.21
C MET A 63 -5.43 39.62 -6.27
N TYR A 64 -6.43 38.74 -6.31
CA TYR A 64 -7.55 38.86 -7.23
C TYR A 64 -8.80 38.16 -6.69
N ILE A 65 -9.94 38.46 -7.26
CA ILE A 65 -11.22 37.83 -6.94
C ILE A 65 -11.69 37.05 -8.15
N ASP A 66 -12.19 35.84 -7.92
CA ASP A 66 -12.87 35.02 -8.91
C ASP A 66 -14.14 34.40 -8.35
N ASP A 67 -14.86 33.64 -9.18
CA ASP A 67 -16.11 32.97 -8.82
C ASP A 67 -15.90 31.46 -8.50
N ASN A 68 -14.65 31.04 -8.27
CA ASN A 68 -14.36 29.66 -7.91
C ASN A 68 -14.85 29.34 -6.49
N MET A 69 -15.52 28.21 -6.34
CA MET A 69 -15.90 27.71 -5.00
C MET A 69 -14.68 27.16 -4.29
N VAL A 70 -14.59 27.43 -3.00
CA VAL A 70 -13.59 26.86 -2.10
C VAL A 70 -14.25 25.78 -1.26
N VAL A 71 -13.66 24.60 -1.24
CA VAL A 71 -14.03 23.53 -0.32
C VAL A 71 -13.16 23.69 0.93
N ASP A 72 -13.78 23.78 2.09
CA ASP A 72 -13.06 23.86 3.36
C ASP A 72 -12.20 22.62 3.59
N ASN A 73 -11.13 22.75 4.35
CA ASN A 73 -10.18 21.70 4.66
C ASN A 73 -9.54 21.04 3.42
N SER A 74 -9.33 21.80 2.33
CA SER A 74 -8.75 21.28 1.10
C SER A 74 -7.43 21.92 0.73
N VAL A 75 -6.57 21.12 0.11
CA VAL A 75 -5.36 21.56 -0.59
C VAL A 75 -5.33 20.85 -1.94
N ASP A 76 -5.37 21.61 -3.03
CA ASP A 76 -5.24 21.07 -4.38
C ASP A 76 -3.82 21.25 -4.91
N VAL A 77 -3.24 20.19 -5.43
CA VAL A 77 -1.95 20.18 -6.13
C VAL A 77 -2.18 19.78 -7.58
N VAL A 78 -1.87 20.68 -8.50
CA VAL A 78 -2.04 20.46 -9.94
C VAL A 78 -0.68 20.46 -10.62
N TYR A 79 -0.25 19.30 -11.09
CA TYR A 79 0.99 19.14 -11.84
C TYR A 79 0.78 19.51 -13.31
N ASN A 80 1.69 20.29 -13.87
CA ASN A 80 1.64 20.77 -15.24
C ASN A 80 3.04 20.72 -15.89
N GLY A 81 3.47 19.52 -16.27
CA GLY A 81 4.77 19.30 -16.87
C GLY A 81 5.92 19.59 -15.91
N THR A 82 6.61 20.71 -16.11
CA THR A 82 7.78 21.11 -15.30
C THR A 82 7.42 21.99 -14.10
N SER A 83 6.14 22.19 -13.80
CA SER A 83 5.67 23.05 -12.71
C SER A 83 4.51 22.40 -11.97
N ALA A 84 4.25 22.87 -10.74
CA ALA A 84 3.04 22.55 -10.00
C ALA A 84 2.41 23.83 -9.47
N SER A 85 1.07 23.82 -9.36
CA SER A 85 0.29 24.85 -8.71
C SER A 85 -0.34 24.28 -7.44
N VAL A 86 -0.24 25.01 -6.33
CA VAL A 86 -0.83 24.60 -5.06
C VAL A 86 -1.87 25.64 -4.65
N PHE A 87 -3.06 25.14 -4.33
CA PHE A 87 -4.20 25.95 -3.87
C PHE A 87 -4.60 25.49 -2.47
N VAL A 88 -4.59 26.39 -1.50
CA VAL A 88 -4.85 26.10 -0.10
C VAL A 88 -6.14 26.82 0.32
N ALA A 89 -7.09 26.06 0.85
CA ALA A 89 -8.33 26.65 1.40
C ALA A 89 -8.03 27.58 2.56
N GLY A 90 -8.73 28.71 2.61
CA GLY A 90 -8.46 29.80 3.55
C GLY A 90 -8.59 29.39 5.02
N ASN A 91 -9.53 28.49 5.35
CA ASN A 91 -9.74 28.01 6.71
C ASN A 91 -8.57 27.19 7.26
N VAL A 92 -7.77 26.54 6.39
CA VAL A 92 -6.55 25.78 6.78
C VAL A 92 -5.24 26.48 6.40
N ALA A 93 -5.33 27.66 5.77
CA ALA A 93 -4.17 28.39 5.25
C ALA A 93 -3.07 28.67 6.30
N ARG A 94 -3.43 28.90 7.56
CA ARG A 94 -2.47 29.16 8.65
C ARG A 94 -1.77 27.89 9.16
N TYR A 95 -2.28 26.70 8.82
CA TYR A 95 -1.80 25.41 9.30
C TYR A 95 -1.00 24.65 8.24
N VAL A 96 -1.06 25.07 6.98
CA VAL A 96 -0.34 24.44 5.87
C VAL A 96 0.70 25.41 5.33
N ASN A 97 1.96 25.00 5.46
CA ASN A 97 3.07 25.68 4.78
C ASN A 97 3.43 24.87 3.54
N ALA A 98 3.24 25.47 2.38
CA ALA A 98 3.53 24.86 1.10
C ALA A 98 4.72 25.55 0.42
N SER A 99 5.54 24.78 -0.27
CA SER A 99 6.58 25.28 -1.16
C SER A 99 6.64 24.46 -2.44
N VAL A 100 6.99 25.13 -3.54
CA VAL A 100 7.07 24.52 -4.88
C VAL A 100 8.38 24.92 -5.52
N THR A 101 9.09 23.93 -6.07
CA THR A 101 10.28 24.18 -6.90
C THR A 101 10.15 23.32 -8.15
N GLY A 102 9.91 23.95 -9.30
CA GLY A 102 9.51 23.22 -10.51
C GLY A 102 8.18 22.49 -10.28
N ALA A 103 8.17 21.16 -10.41
CA ALA A 103 7.04 20.31 -10.06
C ALA A 103 7.25 19.52 -8.74
N HIS A 104 8.24 19.90 -7.93
CA HIS A 104 8.44 19.31 -6.61
C HIS A 104 7.69 20.11 -5.55
N VAL A 105 6.76 19.47 -4.88
CA VAL A 105 5.87 20.08 -3.88
C VAL A 105 6.23 19.56 -2.50
N VAL A 106 6.40 20.49 -1.56
CA VAL A 106 6.58 20.18 -0.14
C VAL A 106 5.43 20.79 0.64
N LEU A 107 4.76 19.99 1.43
CA LEU A 107 3.65 20.37 2.32
C LEU A 107 4.04 20.07 3.77
N LEU A 108 4.00 21.08 4.62
CA LEU A 108 4.23 20.95 6.06
C LEU A 108 2.95 21.31 6.80
N GLN A 109 2.39 20.37 7.54
CA GLN A 109 1.14 20.54 8.29
C GLN A 109 1.43 20.77 9.77
N SER A 110 0.87 21.85 10.33
CA SER A 110 0.98 22.15 11.77
C SER A 110 0.15 21.18 12.60
N ALA A 111 0.68 20.81 13.76
CA ALA A 111 -0.02 19.99 14.76
C ALA A 111 -1.20 20.71 15.44
N ASP A 112 -1.32 22.04 15.29
CA ASP A 112 -2.39 22.84 15.93
C ASP A 112 -3.74 22.77 15.22
N LEU A 113 -3.79 22.11 14.06
CA LEU A 113 -5.04 21.91 13.32
C LEU A 113 -5.87 20.82 13.99
N ALA A 114 -7.18 21.07 14.14
CA ALA A 114 -8.11 20.09 14.71
C ALA A 114 -8.76 19.18 13.67
N ASP A 115 -8.88 19.66 12.42
CA ASP A 115 -9.62 19.01 11.35
C ASP A 115 -8.71 18.29 10.37
N GLU A 116 -9.20 17.20 9.77
CA GLU A 116 -8.52 16.46 8.72
C GLU A 116 -8.50 17.27 7.41
N ILE A 117 -7.34 17.33 6.75
CA ILE A 117 -7.20 17.96 5.43
C ILE A 117 -7.30 16.90 4.33
N THR A 118 -8.01 17.26 3.26
CA THR A 118 -8.02 16.54 1.99
C THR A 118 -7.06 17.18 1.02
N TYR A 119 -6.04 16.44 0.60
CA TYR A 119 -5.06 16.82 -0.42
C TYR A 119 -5.43 16.15 -1.74
N THR A 120 -5.86 16.93 -2.75
CA THR A 120 -6.18 16.41 -4.08
C THR A 120 -5.00 16.61 -5.02
N LEU A 121 -4.50 15.52 -5.57
CA LEU A 121 -3.34 15.48 -6.47
C LEU A 121 -3.80 15.10 -7.87
N ARG A 122 -3.52 15.96 -8.87
CA ARG A 122 -3.92 15.71 -10.27
C ARG A 122 -2.94 16.30 -11.27
N GLY A 123 -3.11 15.92 -12.54
CA GLY A 123 -2.26 16.38 -13.63
C GLY A 123 -1.04 15.49 -13.83
N ALA A 124 -0.01 16.03 -14.51
CA ALA A 124 1.13 15.22 -14.91
C ALA A 124 2.46 15.95 -14.77
N SER A 125 3.51 15.24 -14.33
CA SER A 125 4.90 15.66 -14.40
C SER A 125 5.83 14.47 -14.62
N THR A 126 6.84 14.65 -15.45
CA THR A 126 7.93 13.68 -15.66
C THR A 126 9.13 13.94 -14.75
N ASP A 127 9.11 15.06 -14.00
CA ASP A 127 10.12 15.45 -13.03
C ASP A 127 9.44 16.25 -11.92
N GLY A 128 8.76 15.53 -11.02
CA GLY A 128 7.99 16.12 -9.94
C GLY A 128 7.79 15.15 -8.79
N SER A 129 7.46 15.70 -7.63
CA SER A 129 7.23 14.91 -6.43
C SER A 129 6.27 15.58 -5.46
N LEU A 130 5.73 14.77 -4.54
CA LEU A 130 5.10 15.25 -3.32
C LEU A 130 5.87 14.75 -2.10
N TYR A 131 6.32 15.68 -1.27
CA TYR A 131 6.75 15.42 0.10
C TYR A 131 5.76 16.07 1.06
N MET A 132 5.26 15.31 2.03
CA MET A 132 4.37 15.81 3.08
C MET A 132 4.90 15.38 4.45
N ASP A 133 4.98 16.34 5.37
CA ASP A 133 5.26 16.08 6.78
C ASP A 133 4.15 16.69 7.65
N GLY A 134 3.70 15.92 8.64
CA GLY A 134 2.60 16.30 9.51
C GLY A 134 2.49 15.35 10.72
N SER A 135 1.46 15.57 11.51
CA SER A 135 1.18 14.77 12.70
C SER A 135 -0.30 14.48 12.93
N LEU A 136 -1.14 14.70 11.89
CA LEU A 136 -2.58 14.56 11.95
C LEU A 136 -3.09 13.66 10.84
N LYS A 137 -4.28 13.10 11.01
CA LYS A 137 -4.95 12.34 9.96
C LYS A 137 -5.11 13.18 8.69
N ALA A 138 -4.88 12.57 7.55
CA ALA A 138 -4.99 13.22 6.25
C ALA A 138 -5.62 12.30 5.21
N THR A 139 -6.30 12.88 4.23
CA THR A 139 -6.82 12.18 3.05
C THR A 139 -6.10 12.69 1.81
N PHE A 140 -5.54 11.78 1.02
CA PHE A 140 -4.94 12.06 -0.28
C PHE A 140 -5.83 11.49 -1.38
N VAL A 141 -6.35 12.36 -2.24
CA VAL A 141 -7.13 11.99 -3.41
C VAL A 141 -6.22 11.98 -4.63
N LEU A 142 -6.05 10.82 -5.25
CA LEU A 142 -5.35 10.69 -6.53
C LEU A 142 -6.38 10.79 -7.65
N ASP A 143 -6.41 11.92 -8.35
CA ASP A 143 -7.39 12.28 -9.36
C ASP A 143 -6.74 12.35 -10.75
N GLY A 144 -6.46 11.20 -11.34
CA GLY A 144 -5.82 11.11 -12.65
C GLY A 144 -4.37 11.64 -12.64
N LEU A 145 -3.63 11.38 -11.57
CA LEU A 145 -2.27 11.84 -11.38
C LEU A 145 -1.28 10.98 -12.17
N THR A 146 -0.41 11.61 -12.97
CA THR A 146 0.77 10.97 -13.53
C THR A 146 2.03 11.67 -13.01
N LEU A 147 2.76 10.99 -12.11
CA LEU A 147 3.90 11.61 -11.43
C LEU A 147 5.13 10.70 -11.50
N ASN A 148 6.20 11.24 -12.08
CA ASN A 148 7.52 10.62 -12.07
C ASN A 148 8.50 11.52 -11.33
N ASN A 149 9.28 10.95 -10.43
CA ASN A 149 10.43 11.63 -9.82
C ASN A 149 11.71 10.87 -10.18
N PRO A 150 12.57 11.39 -11.07
CA PRO A 150 13.77 10.68 -11.49
C PRO A 150 14.83 10.55 -10.39
N ASP A 151 14.75 11.33 -9.33
CA ASP A 151 15.80 11.43 -8.32
C ASP A 151 15.43 10.75 -6.98
N SER A 152 14.13 10.56 -6.71
CA SER A 152 13.66 10.03 -5.42
C SER A 152 12.22 9.50 -5.52
N ALA A 153 11.54 9.28 -4.38
CA ALA A 153 10.15 8.87 -4.33
C ALA A 153 9.23 9.86 -5.07
N ALA A 154 8.25 9.37 -5.81
CA ALA A 154 7.20 10.20 -6.40
C ALA A 154 6.32 10.82 -5.30
N ILE A 155 5.93 10.02 -4.30
CA ILE A 155 5.16 10.48 -3.14
C ILE A 155 5.83 9.96 -1.86
N ASN A 156 6.11 10.86 -0.92
CA ASN A 156 6.68 10.54 0.39
C ASN A 156 5.91 11.27 1.50
N ILE A 157 5.11 10.51 2.25
CA ILE A 157 4.28 11.03 3.35
C ILE A 157 4.91 10.60 4.67
N ARG A 158 5.39 11.58 5.45
CA ARG A 158 6.10 11.39 6.73
C ARG A 158 5.21 11.55 7.95
N ASP A 159 3.91 11.69 7.76
CA ASP A 159 2.94 11.73 8.83
C ASP A 159 2.72 10.32 9.41
N GLY A 160 2.84 10.18 10.72
CA GLY A 160 2.68 8.93 11.45
C GLY A 160 1.24 8.70 11.97
N LYS A 161 0.22 9.31 11.35
CA LYS A 161 -1.20 9.07 11.66
C LYS A 161 -1.87 8.34 10.50
N ARG A 162 -3.18 8.10 10.61
CA ARG A 162 -3.94 7.48 9.53
C ARG A 162 -3.92 8.35 8.27
N ILE A 163 -3.45 7.78 7.19
CA ILE A 163 -3.42 8.36 5.85
C ILE A 163 -4.41 7.59 4.96
N ALA A 164 -5.53 8.23 4.64
CA ALA A 164 -6.44 7.71 3.64
C ALA A 164 -5.92 8.05 2.24
N VAL A 165 -5.81 7.06 1.36
CA VAL A 165 -5.49 7.22 -0.06
C VAL A 165 -6.73 6.87 -0.86
N LEU A 166 -7.38 7.88 -1.44
CA LEU A 166 -8.62 7.75 -2.20
C LEU A 166 -8.30 7.82 -3.70
N LEU A 167 -8.61 6.77 -4.43
CA LEU A 167 -8.55 6.78 -5.89
C LEU A 167 -9.85 7.35 -6.44
N ALA A 168 -9.80 8.50 -7.10
CA ALA A 168 -10.99 9.13 -7.66
C ALA A 168 -11.65 8.22 -8.69
N ASP A 169 -12.97 8.15 -8.66
CA ASP A 169 -13.75 7.24 -9.50
C ASP A 169 -13.52 7.52 -11.00
N ASN A 170 -13.42 6.45 -11.79
CA ASN A 170 -13.19 6.50 -13.23
C ASN A 170 -11.88 7.22 -13.62
N THR A 171 -10.91 7.34 -12.71
CA THR A 171 -9.58 7.86 -13.03
C THR A 171 -8.52 6.79 -12.94
N GLU A 172 -7.42 7.03 -13.65
CA GLU A 172 -6.21 6.22 -13.60
C GLU A 172 -5.04 7.11 -13.19
N SER A 173 -4.35 6.76 -12.11
CA SER A 173 -3.15 7.44 -11.64
C SER A 173 -1.93 6.54 -11.84
N THR A 174 -0.78 7.15 -12.17
CA THR A 174 0.47 6.43 -12.39
C THR A 174 1.61 7.11 -11.65
N LEU A 175 2.35 6.34 -10.86
CA LEU A 175 3.51 6.79 -10.12
C LEU A 175 4.75 6.03 -10.57
N SER A 176 5.88 6.74 -10.66
CA SER A 176 7.18 6.17 -11.00
C SER A 176 8.28 6.94 -10.28
N ASP A 177 9.35 6.28 -9.89
CA ASP A 177 10.52 6.90 -9.26
C ASP A 177 11.80 6.65 -10.06
N GLY A 178 12.91 7.25 -9.64
CA GLY A 178 14.21 7.13 -10.27
C GLY A 178 15.03 5.95 -9.77
N ALA A 179 15.71 5.25 -10.67
CA ALA A 179 16.53 4.08 -10.35
C ALA A 179 17.81 4.38 -9.54
N GLY A 180 18.26 5.63 -9.50
CA GLY A 180 19.49 6.03 -8.78
C GLY A 180 19.27 6.50 -7.34
N GLY A 181 18.04 6.54 -6.86
CA GLY A 181 17.69 7.04 -5.54
C GLY A 181 17.93 6.03 -4.41
N THR A 182 17.87 6.53 -3.17
CA THR A 182 17.99 5.73 -1.94
C THR A 182 16.68 5.63 -1.17
N GLN A 183 15.57 6.03 -1.78
CA GLN A 183 14.23 5.97 -1.20
C GLN A 183 13.80 4.51 -0.95
N LYS A 184 12.95 4.30 0.06
CA LYS A 184 12.41 2.98 0.36
C LYS A 184 11.42 2.49 -0.68
N ALA A 185 10.68 3.41 -1.32
CA ALA A 185 9.69 3.07 -2.34
C ALA A 185 9.38 4.27 -3.24
N CYS A 186 8.74 3.99 -4.37
CA CYS A 186 8.13 5.02 -5.23
C CYS A 186 7.03 5.78 -4.50
N PHE A 187 6.18 5.09 -3.74
CA PHE A 187 5.18 5.65 -2.86
C PHE A 187 5.44 5.17 -1.43
N ALA A 188 5.89 6.06 -0.57
CA ALA A 188 6.25 5.77 0.82
C ALA A 188 5.33 6.51 1.79
N VAL A 189 4.81 5.80 2.80
CA VAL A 189 3.94 6.34 3.84
C VAL A 189 4.44 5.88 5.21
N LYS A 190 4.62 6.83 6.13
CA LYS A 190 5.06 6.51 7.50
C LYS A 190 3.90 6.04 8.39
N GLY A 191 2.68 6.58 8.21
CA GLY A 191 1.52 6.25 9.05
C GLY A 191 0.68 5.10 8.52
N HIS A 192 -0.40 4.82 9.25
CA HIS A 192 -1.42 3.84 8.87
C HIS A 192 -2.01 4.17 7.51
N THR A 193 -1.90 3.27 6.53
CA THR A 193 -2.37 3.54 5.16
C THR A 193 -3.67 2.82 4.86
N GLU A 194 -4.70 3.58 4.49
CA GLU A 194 -6.01 3.05 4.11
C GLU A 194 -6.34 3.42 2.66
N PHE A 195 -6.30 2.45 1.76
CA PHE A 195 -6.70 2.62 0.36
C PHE A 195 -8.20 2.46 0.17
N ASN A 196 -8.83 3.38 -0.58
CA ASN A 196 -10.25 3.37 -0.92
C ASN A 196 -10.51 4.05 -2.28
N GLY A 197 -11.78 4.10 -2.72
CA GLY A 197 -12.19 4.68 -4.01
C GLY A 197 -12.05 3.72 -5.18
N ALA A 198 -12.85 3.91 -6.23
CA ALA A 198 -13.03 2.94 -7.31
C ALA A 198 -12.10 3.15 -8.52
N GLY A 199 -11.15 4.09 -8.44
CA GLY A 199 -10.17 4.35 -9.50
C GLY A 199 -9.09 3.27 -9.61
N THR A 200 -8.07 3.57 -10.43
CA THR A 200 -6.91 2.70 -10.65
C THR A 200 -5.62 3.44 -10.28
N LEU A 201 -4.71 2.76 -9.59
CA LEU A 201 -3.37 3.22 -9.30
C LEU A 201 -2.33 2.25 -9.88
N ASN A 202 -1.44 2.76 -10.71
CA ASN A 202 -0.30 2.04 -11.26
C ASN A 202 0.99 2.55 -10.60
N ILE A 203 1.88 1.64 -10.17
CA ILE A 203 3.15 2.03 -9.55
C ILE A 203 4.32 1.28 -10.19
N ARG A 204 5.45 1.99 -10.37
CA ARG A 204 6.75 1.46 -10.75
C ARG A 204 7.79 1.88 -9.73
N GLY A 205 8.33 0.93 -8.99
CA GLY A 205 9.42 1.14 -8.03
C GLY A 205 10.77 0.83 -8.68
N ASN A 206 11.44 1.85 -9.21
CA ASN A 206 12.69 1.66 -9.95
C ASN A 206 13.95 1.66 -9.07
N ALA A 207 13.84 2.12 -7.81
CA ALA A 207 14.96 2.10 -6.86
C ALA A 207 14.85 0.95 -5.84
N ASN A 208 13.65 0.66 -5.34
CA ASN A 208 13.40 -0.35 -4.33
C ASN A 208 11.94 -0.84 -4.43
N HIS A 209 11.15 -0.78 -3.35
CA HIS A 209 9.75 -1.22 -3.37
C HIS A 209 8.87 -0.29 -4.23
N ALA A 210 7.77 -0.80 -4.75
CA ALA A 210 6.80 0.06 -5.40
C ALA A 210 5.99 0.85 -4.36
N PHE A 211 5.46 0.18 -3.35
CA PHE A 211 4.80 0.79 -2.19
C PHE A 211 5.49 0.34 -0.89
N TRP A 212 5.69 1.29 0.04
CA TRP A 212 6.17 1.00 1.39
C TRP A 212 5.34 1.72 2.44
N GLY A 213 4.79 0.96 3.40
CA GLY A 213 4.13 1.46 4.60
C GLY A 213 4.96 1.14 5.85
N LYS A 214 5.33 2.17 6.64
CA LYS A 214 6.01 1.90 7.92
C LYS A 214 5.08 1.24 8.94
N GLU A 215 3.80 1.48 8.83
CA GLU A 215 2.75 0.91 9.67
C GLU A 215 1.82 0.04 8.80
N TYR A 216 0.60 -0.25 9.23
CA TYR A 216 -0.28 -1.14 8.47
C TYR A 216 -0.74 -0.57 7.13
N VAL A 217 -1.07 -1.50 6.24
CA VAL A 217 -1.70 -1.22 4.95
C VAL A 217 -3.04 -1.93 4.87
N GLN A 218 -4.12 -1.18 4.66
CA GLN A 218 -5.45 -1.73 4.53
C GLN A 218 -6.13 -1.28 3.23
N LEU A 219 -6.63 -2.22 2.44
CA LEU A 219 -7.50 -1.97 1.31
C LEU A 219 -8.96 -2.13 1.76
N LYS A 220 -9.77 -1.07 1.64
CA LYS A 220 -11.19 -1.08 2.04
C LYS A 220 -12.04 -1.88 1.05
N ALA A 221 -13.23 -2.30 1.46
CA ALA A 221 -14.13 -3.11 0.62
C ALA A 221 -14.55 -2.40 -0.68
N GLY A 222 -14.60 -1.07 -0.71
CA GLY A 222 -14.90 -0.25 -1.90
C GLY A 222 -13.69 0.12 -2.75
N PHE A 223 -12.52 -0.43 -2.47
CA PHE A 223 -11.30 -0.13 -3.21
C PHE A 223 -11.38 -0.64 -4.66
N GLY A 224 -10.83 0.12 -5.62
CA GLY A 224 -10.76 -0.22 -7.04
C GLY A 224 -9.59 -1.13 -7.37
N THR A 225 -8.57 -0.59 -8.05
CA THR A 225 -7.45 -1.39 -8.54
C THR A 225 -6.09 -0.78 -8.17
N LEU A 226 -5.19 -1.62 -7.67
CA LEU A 226 -3.76 -1.34 -7.52
C LEU A 226 -2.95 -2.27 -8.42
N ASN A 227 -2.22 -1.71 -9.37
CA ASN A 227 -1.29 -2.43 -10.23
C ASN A 227 0.14 -2.07 -9.88
N ILE A 228 0.92 -3.02 -9.42
CA ILE A 228 2.37 -2.90 -9.34
C ILE A 228 2.92 -3.47 -10.65
N LEU A 229 3.45 -2.57 -11.47
CA LEU A 229 3.93 -2.90 -12.81
C LEU A 229 5.40 -3.34 -12.81
N SER A 230 6.15 -2.88 -11.82
CA SER A 230 7.53 -3.32 -11.54
C SER A 230 8.00 -2.81 -10.20
N ALA A 231 8.94 -3.51 -9.57
CA ALA A 231 9.74 -3.02 -8.44
C ALA A 231 11.11 -3.69 -8.45
N VAL A 232 12.13 -3.00 -7.92
CA VAL A 232 13.45 -3.63 -7.69
C VAL A 232 13.41 -4.51 -6.46
N GLY A 233 12.68 -4.10 -5.41
CA GLY A 233 12.34 -4.89 -4.23
C GLY A 233 10.94 -5.48 -4.35
N ASP A 234 10.17 -5.38 -3.25
CA ASP A 234 8.82 -5.90 -3.17
C ASP A 234 7.79 -5.04 -3.93
N GLY A 235 6.70 -5.66 -4.30
CA GLY A 235 5.56 -4.91 -4.81
C GLY A 235 4.94 -4.03 -3.72
N ILE A 236 4.54 -4.63 -2.61
CA ILE A 236 4.03 -3.97 -1.41
C ILE A 236 4.83 -4.49 -0.22
N ASN A 237 5.51 -3.58 0.48
CA ASN A 237 6.18 -3.86 1.74
C ASN A 237 5.53 -3.05 2.84
N CYS A 238 5.09 -3.68 3.91
CA CYS A 238 4.53 -2.99 5.07
C CYS A 238 4.97 -3.64 6.38
N ASN A 239 5.01 -2.82 7.41
CA ASN A 239 5.16 -3.32 8.77
C ASN A 239 3.77 -3.39 9.43
N GLN A 240 3.69 -3.89 10.64
CA GLN A 240 2.47 -4.17 11.40
C GLN A 240 1.58 -5.22 10.73
N TYR A 241 0.76 -4.89 9.73
CA TYR A 241 -0.03 -5.89 8.99
C TYR A 241 -0.46 -5.39 7.60
N TYR A 242 -0.76 -6.34 6.73
CA TYR A 242 -1.50 -6.10 5.49
C TYR A 242 -2.91 -6.67 5.58
N GLN A 243 -3.95 -5.88 5.26
CA GLN A 243 -5.33 -6.36 5.20
C GLN A 243 -6.03 -5.95 3.91
N GLN A 244 -6.59 -6.92 3.20
CA GLN A 244 -7.43 -6.65 2.02
C GLN A 244 -8.88 -7.04 2.28
N ASN A 245 -9.78 -6.04 2.25
CA ASN A 245 -11.22 -6.24 2.42
C ASN A 245 -11.96 -6.28 1.08
N GLY A 246 -11.32 -5.87 -0.02
CA GLY A 246 -11.90 -5.84 -1.36
C GLY A 246 -10.93 -5.28 -2.39
N GLY A 247 -11.45 -4.90 -3.56
CA GLY A 247 -10.66 -4.37 -4.66
C GLY A 247 -9.82 -5.41 -5.39
N LYS A 248 -8.99 -4.94 -6.30
CA LYS A 248 -8.08 -5.77 -7.09
C LYS A 248 -6.63 -5.33 -6.89
N VAL A 249 -5.74 -6.27 -6.61
CA VAL A 249 -4.29 -6.08 -6.60
C VAL A 249 -3.67 -6.95 -7.69
N THR A 250 -2.87 -6.34 -8.57
CA THR A 250 -2.08 -7.05 -9.58
C THR A 250 -0.62 -6.68 -9.39
N ILE A 251 0.26 -7.67 -9.29
CA ILE A 251 1.70 -7.47 -9.09
C ILE A 251 2.48 -8.31 -10.08
N SER A 252 3.39 -7.66 -10.80
CA SER A 252 4.31 -8.32 -11.71
C SER A 252 5.65 -7.56 -11.81
N GLY A 253 6.68 -8.22 -12.33
CA GLY A 253 7.96 -7.57 -12.60
C GLY A 253 8.67 -7.05 -11.34
N VAL A 254 8.48 -7.71 -10.20
CA VAL A 254 9.15 -7.37 -8.93
C VAL A 254 10.39 -8.23 -8.72
N GLY A 255 11.40 -7.64 -8.08
CA GLY A 255 12.72 -8.26 -7.85
C GLY A 255 12.79 -9.07 -6.56
N ASP A 256 11.78 -8.98 -5.70
CA ASP A 256 11.63 -9.76 -4.48
C ASP A 256 10.16 -10.17 -4.30
N ASP A 257 9.57 -9.99 -3.14
CA ASP A 257 8.25 -10.52 -2.80
C ASP A 257 7.10 -9.68 -3.40
N GLY A 258 5.96 -10.31 -3.66
CA GLY A 258 4.77 -9.61 -4.13
C GLY A 258 4.20 -8.69 -3.04
N ILE A 259 3.78 -9.28 -1.92
CA ILE A 259 3.31 -8.56 -0.71
C ILE A 259 4.04 -9.14 0.50
N GLN A 260 4.74 -8.28 1.21
CA GLN A 260 5.42 -8.62 2.47
C GLN A 260 4.81 -7.82 3.63
N ALA A 261 4.48 -8.52 4.72
CA ALA A 261 4.12 -7.95 6.00
C ALA A 261 5.10 -8.41 7.09
N SER A 262 5.70 -7.46 7.78
CA SER A 262 6.66 -7.69 8.85
C SER A 262 6.21 -7.03 10.14
N TYR A 263 6.81 -7.39 11.27
CA TYR A 263 6.65 -6.60 12.48
C TYR A 263 7.34 -5.24 12.32
N GLU A 264 6.74 -4.21 12.89
CA GLU A 264 7.44 -2.95 13.11
C GLU A 264 8.45 -3.13 14.24
N THR A 265 9.68 -2.67 13.99
CA THR A 265 10.77 -2.73 14.96
C THR A 265 11.34 -1.35 15.22
N GLU A 266 11.87 -1.16 16.43
CA GLU A 266 12.73 -0.03 16.79
C GLU A 266 14.08 -0.13 16.06
N ASP A 267 14.88 0.93 16.14
CA ASP A 267 16.20 0.99 15.49
C ASP A 267 17.18 -0.07 16.01
N ASP A 268 16.96 -0.60 17.22
CA ASP A 268 17.76 -1.67 17.82
C ASP A 268 17.26 -3.08 17.46
N GLY A 269 16.23 -3.19 16.61
CA GLY A 269 15.61 -4.44 16.18
C GLY A 269 14.58 -4.99 17.17
N THR A 270 14.28 -4.29 18.26
CA THR A 270 13.25 -4.68 19.21
C THR A 270 11.86 -4.48 18.57
N LYS A 271 11.00 -5.47 18.67
CA LYS A 271 9.60 -5.37 18.19
C LYS A 271 8.87 -4.26 18.94
N VAL A 272 8.25 -3.34 18.20
CA VAL A 272 7.39 -2.29 18.78
C VAL A 272 6.21 -2.92 19.50
N VAL A 273 5.93 -2.47 20.71
CA VAL A 273 4.79 -2.94 21.51
C VAL A 273 3.55 -2.13 21.12
N ASP A 274 2.78 -2.69 20.20
CA ASP A 274 1.52 -2.13 19.69
C ASP A 274 0.58 -3.28 19.36
N GLU A 275 -0.73 -3.15 19.65
CA GLU A 275 -1.74 -4.16 19.35
C GLU A 275 -1.91 -4.39 17.84
N GLU A 276 -1.64 -3.39 17.03
CA GLU A 276 -1.69 -3.45 15.56
C GLU A 276 -0.41 -4.08 14.97
N ASN A 277 0.66 -4.21 15.75
CA ASN A 277 1.94 -4.77 15.29
C ASN A 277 1.92 -6.31 15.28
N THR A 278 1.10 -6.88 14.40
CA THR A 278 0.84 -8.33 14.36
C THR A 278 1.71 -9.09 13.36
N GLY A 279 2.33 -8.42 12.37
CA GLY A 279 3.10 -9.04 11.29
C GLY A 279 2.29 -9.91 10.35
N GLN A 280 0.96 -9.75 10.31
CA GLN A 280 0.01 -10.64 9.63
C GLN A 280 -0.34 -10.17 8.22
N ILE A 281 -0.76 -11.12 7.38
CA ILE A 281 -1.53 -10.85 6.16
C ILE A 281 -2.94 -11.41 6.34
N VAL A 282 -3.96 -10.54 6.19
CA VAL A 282 -5.38 -10.92 6.34
C VAL A 282 -6.15 -10.57 5.06
N ILE A 283 -6.64 -11.59 4.36
CA ILE A 283 -7.43 -11.42 3.13
C ILE A 283 -8.89 -11.79 3.43
N LYS A 284 -9.77 -10.78 3.39
CA LYS A 284 -11.20 -10.87 3.71
C LYS A 284 -12.09 -10.73 2.47
N GLY A 285 -11.51 -10.52 1.30
CA GLY A 285 -12.22 -10.34 0.03
C GLY A 285 -11.35 -9.73 -1.07
N GLY A 286 -11.94 -9.56 -2.24
CA GLY A 286 -11.28 -8.99 -3.41
C GLY A 286 -10.47 -9.98 -4.24
N THR A 287 -9.67 -9.44 -5.15
CA THR A 287 -8.86 -10.24 -6.07
C THR A 287 -7.38 -9.92 -5.92
N ILE A 288 -6.53 -10.94 -5.92
CA ILE A 288 -5.07 -10.85 -5.92
C ILE A 288 -4.53 -11.67 -7.09
N ASP A 289 -3.79 -11.01 -7.98
CA ASP A 289 -3.08 -11.64 -9.10
C ASP A 289 -1.58 -11.29 -8.97
N ILE A 290 -0.72 -12.26 -8.65
CA ILE A 290 0.70 -12.04 -8.43
C ILE A 290 1.53 -12.97 -9.31
N GLU A 291 2.50 -12.40 -10.03
CA GLU A 291 3.55 -13.15 -10.72
C GLU A 291 4.93 -12.67 -10.25
N VAL A 292 5.71 -13.56 -9.63
CA VAL A 292 7.08 -13.30 -9.19
C VAL A 292 8.05 -14.31 -9.80
N SER A 293 9.21 -13.82 -10.26
CA SER A 293 10.20 -14.63 -10.96
C SER A 293 11.59 -14.62 -10.32
N ALA A 294 11.81 -13.77 -9.31
CA ALA A 294 13.09 -13.71 -8.64
C ALA A 294 13.34 -14.96 -7.79
N ALA A 295 14.62 -15.32 -7.63
CA ALA A 295 15.00 -16.48 -6.82
C ALA A 295 14.63 -16.28 -5.35
N ALA A 296 14.00 -17.26 -4.76
CA ALA A 296 13.45 -17.28 -3.41
C ALA A 296 12.32 -16.27 -3.13
N ALA A 297 11.80 -15.56 -4.14
CA ALA A 297 10.68 -14.64 -3.98
C ALA A 297 9.37 -15.37 -3.67
N LYS A 298 8.51 -14.72 -2.91
CA LYS A 298 7.18 -15.21 -2.53
C LYS A 298 6.09 -14.31 -3.10
N GLY A 299 4.92 -14.88 -3.33
CA GLY A 299 3.75 -14.10 -3.70
C GLY A 299 3.24 -13.29 -2.51
N LEU A 300 2.90 -13.98 -1.42
CA LEU A 300 2.57 -13.41 -0.13
C LEU A 300 3.56 -13.93 0.90
N THR A 301 4.10 -13.05 1.74
CA THR A 301 4.96 -13.45 2.87
C THR A 301 4.66 -12.63 4.12
N ALA A 302 4.56 -13.31 5.27
CA ALA A 302 4.26 -12.69 6.55
C ALA A 302 5.20 -13.24 7.62
N GLU A 303 5.70 -12.37 8.50
CA GLU A 303 6.44 -12.76 9.71
C GLU A 303 5.56 -13.41 10.78
N SER A 304 4.24 -13.33 10.62
CA SER A 304 3.26 -13.98 11.47
C SER A 304 2.23 -14.71 10.59
N ASP A 305 0.99 -14.80 11.05
CA ASP A 305 -0.04 -15.59 10.41
C ASP A 305 -0.50 -15.01 9.06
N ILE A 306 -0.90 -15.91 8.16
CA ILE A 306 -1.67 -15.55 6.97
C ILE A 306 -3.07 -16.14 7.10
N ILE A 307 -4.09 -15.26 7.07
CA ILE A 307 -5.50 -15.63 7.27
C ILE A 307 -6.28 -15.25 6.01
N ILE A 308 -6.95 -16.21 5.41
CA ILE A 308 -7.80 -16.03 4.22
C ILE A 308 -9.20 -16.49 4.55
N ASN A 309 -10.14 -15.55 4.59
CA ASN A 309 -11.55 -15.79 4.88
C ASN A 309 -12.45 -14.93 3.96
N ASP A 310 -13.78 -15.05 4.09
CA ASP A 310 -14.76 -14.33 3.26
C ASP A 310 -15.62 -13.32 4.05
N ASP A 311 -15.09 -12.78 5.13
CA ASP A 311 -15.78 -11.79 5.97
C ASP A 311 -16.39 -10.61 5.18
N LYS A 312 -15.82 -10.26 4.02
CA LYS A 312 -16.29 -9.18 3.15
C LYS A 312 -16.82 -9.66 1.81
N SER A 313 -16.11 -10.59 1.19
CA SER A 313 -16.50 -11.25 -0.05
C SER A 313 -15.58 -12.44 -0.25
N THR A 314 -15.96 -13.40 -1.10
CA THR A 314 -15.10 -14.55 -1.40
C THR A 314 -13.81 -14.09 -2.10
N PRO A 315 -12.61 -14.26 -1.48
CA PRO A 315 -11.35 -13.90 -2.12
C PRO A 315 -11.06 -14.75 -3.36
N ALA A 316 -10.50 -14.12 -4.40
CA ALA A 316 -9.96 -14.81 -5.57
C ALA A 316 -8.44 -14.52 -5.65
N ILE A 317 -7.61 -15.54 -5.44
CA ILE A 317 -6.16 -15.39 -5.34
C ILE A 317 -5.48 -16.26 -6.39
N THR A 318 -4.75 -15.63 -7.29
CA THR A 318 -3.90 -16.31 -8.28
C THR A 318 -2.45 -15.90 -8.04
N ILE A 319 -1.58 -16.86 -7.78
CA ILE A 319 -0.16 -16.60 -7.59
C ILE A 319 0.67 -17.58 -8.42
N VAL A 320 1.60 -17.00 -9.18
CA VAL A 320 2.58 -17.73 -9.98
C VAL A 320 3.99 -17.36 -9.51
N THR A 321 4.78 -18.36 -9.10
CA THR A 321 6.19 -18.18 -8.80
C THR A 321 7.03 -19.04 -9.76
N THR A 322 7.99 -18.41 -10.42
CA THR A 322 8.87 -19.09 -11.37
C THR A 322 10.34 -19.13 -10.93
N GLY A 323 10.69 -18.34 -9.89
CA GLY A 323 12.01 -18.30 -9.30
C GLY A 323 12.40 -19.61 -8.62
N GLY A 324 13.65 -20.01 -8.73
CA GLY A 324 14.21 -21.15 -8.00
C GLY A 324 14.61 -20.77 -6.56
N GLY A 325 15.10 -21.77 -5.81
CA GLY A 325 15.72 -21.51 -4.52
C GLY A 325 17.06 -20.80 -4.64
N LYS A 326 17.47 -20.10 -3.58
CA LYS A 326 18.82 -19.55 -3.43
C LYS A 326 19.37 -19.89 -2.05
N TRP A 327 20.68 -19.93 -1.95
CA TRP A 327 21.35 -19.99 -0.65
C TRP A 327 21.40 -18.58 -0.04
N ASP A 328 21.00 -18.46 1.20
CA ASP A 328 21.13 -17.23 1.99
C ASP A 328 22.34 -17.36 2.91
N GLU A 329 23.37 -16.55 2.67
CA GLU A 329 24.62 -16.58 3.44
C GLU A 329 24.42 -16.01 4.85
N ALA A 330 23.49 -15.08 5.05
CA ALA A 330 23.27 -14.43 6.34
C ALA A 330 22.63 -15.41 7.34
N ASP A 331 21.65 -16.17 6.87
CA ASP A 331 20.93 -17.14 7.69
C ASP A 331 21.52 -18.55 7.58
N ALA A 332 22.52 -18.76 6.69
CA ALA A 332 23.11 -20.04 6.38
C ALA A 332 22.07 -21.12 6.05
N GLU A 333 21.07 -20.78 5.26
CA GLU A 333 19.97 -21.65 4.87
C GLU A 333 19.59 -21.53 3.37
N ALA A 334 18.94 -22.56 2.86
CA ALA A 334 18.37 -22.54 1.51
C ALA A 334 16.94 -21.96 1.56
N LYS A 335 16.75 -20.80 0.96
CA LYS A 335 15.43 -20.16 0.77
C LYS A 335 14.83 -20.55 -0.56
N ALA A 336 13.55 -20.90 -0.60
CA ALA A 336 12.83 -21.30 -1.80
C ALA A 336 11.70 -20.31 -2.10
N SER A 337 11.37 -20.15 -3.40
CA SER A 337 10.19 -19.42 -3.82
C SER A 337 8.91 -20.11 -3.31
N SER A 338 7.94 -19.32 -2.90
CA SER A 338 6.66 -19.83 -2.42
C SER A 338 5.52 -18.95 -2.91
N CYS A 339 4.37 -19.53 -3.27
CA CYS A 339 3.22 -18.68 -3.56
C CYS A 339 2.75 -17.96 -2.29
N ILE A 340 2.63 -18.69 -1.18
CA ILE A 340 2.24 -18.15 0.14
C ILE A 340 3.21 -18.70 1.18
N LYS A 341 3.87 -17.82 1.96
CA LYS A 341 4.78 -18.15 3.04
C LYS A 341 4.38 -17.42 4.32
N SER A 342 4.30 -18.17 5.41
CA SER A 342 4.13 -17.62 6.76
C SER A 342 5.22 -18.18 7.68
N ASP A 343 5.80 -17.35 8.53
CA ASP A 343 6.73 -17.76 9.57
C ASP A 343 5.99 -18.33 10.80
N ALA A 344 4.65 -18.24 10.80
CA ALA A 344 3.75 -18.85 11.77
C ALA A 344 2.70 -19.74 11.08
N ASP A 345 1.42 -19.48 11.29
CA ASP A 345 0.33 -20.29 10.77
C ASP A 345 -0.22 -19.77 9.44
N ILE A 346 -0.73 -20.67 8.59
CA ILE A 346 -1.57 -20.34 7.45
C ILE A 346 -2.96 -20.91 7.70
N THR A 347 -3.98 -20.05 7.74
CA THR A 347 -5.39 -20.43 7.87
C THR A 347 -6.18 -20.03 6.64
N ILE A 348 -6.85 -21.01 6.00
CA ILE A 348 -7.69 -20.78 4.82
C ILE A 348 -9.10 -21.30 5.15
N ASP A 349 -10.02 -20.36 5.39
CA ASP A 349 -11.42 -20.65 5.71
C ASP A 349 -12.34 -20.52 4.51
N ALA A 350 -11.94 -19.76 3.48
CA ALA A 350 -12.71 -19.52 2.27
C ALA A 350 -11.82 -19.10 1.10
N GLY A 351 -12.43 -18.84 -0.07
CA GLY A 351 -11.74 -18.30 -1.23
C GLY A 351 -11.53 -19.29 -2.37
N VAL A 352 -11.12 -18.74 -3.52
CA VAL A 352 -10.69 -19.53 -4.69
C VAL A 352 -9.20 -19.22 -4.91
N LEU A 353 -8.34 -20.20 -4.63
CA LEU A 353 -6.89 -20.06 -4.71
C LEU A 353 -6.36 -20.89 -5.87
N THR A 354 -5.61 -20.24 -6.79
CA THR A 354 -4.87 -20.90 -7.87
C THR A 354 -3.39 -20.58 -7.69
N LEU A 355 -2.62 -21.57 -7.23
CA LEU A 355 -1.23 -21.41 -6.85
C LEU A 355 -0.34 -22.27 -7.75
N THR A 356 0.62 -21.65 -8.45
CA THR A 356 1.56 -22.36 -9.31
C THR A 356 2.98 -21.96 -8.94
N SER A 357 3.82 -22.95 -8.62
CA SER A 357 5.24 -22.75 -8.38
C SER A 357 6.05 -23.66 -9.30
N SER A 358 6.85 -23.08 -10.20
CA SER A 358 7.59 -23.82 -11.23
C SER A 358 9.11 -23.77 -11.08
N GLY A 359 9.63 -22.96 -10.19
CA GLY A 359 11.05 -22.87 -9.88
C GLY A 359 11.56 -24.10 -9.10
N ALA A 360 12.85 -24.40 -9.21
CA ALA A 360 13.45 -25.51 -8.45
C ALA A 360 13.29 -25.31 -6.94
N GLY A 361 12.75 -26.29 -6.24
CA GLY A 361 12.44 -26.23 -4.81
C GLY A 361 11.22 -25.37 -4.45
N GLY A 362 10.51 -24.85 -5.46
CA GLY A 362 9.36 -23.96 -5.26
C GLY A 362 8.18 -24.64 -4.55
N LYS A 363 7.43 -23.86 -3.77
CA LYS A 363 6.30 -24.33 -2.95
C LYS A 363 5.06 -23.48 -3.24
N CYS A 364 3.88 -24.09 -3.11
CA CYS A 364 2.62 -23.34 -3.20
C CYS A 364 2.22 -22.75 -1.85
N LEU A 365 2.25 -23.55 -0.80
CA LEU A 365 1.98 -23.15 0.58
C LEU A 365 3.17 -23.55 1.45
N ASN A 366 3.66 -22.64 2.26
CA ASN A 366 4.81 -22.84 3.14
C ASN A 366 4.56 -22.15 4.48
N SER A 367 4.18 -22.95 5.50
CA SER A 367 3.98 -22.49 6.87
C SER A 367 5.09 -23.08 7.74
N ASP A 368 5.67 -22.28 8.62
CA ASP A 368 6.67 -22.78 9.56
C ASP A 368 6.03 -23.44 10.80
N SER A 369 4.72 -23.26 11.02
CA SER A 369 3.97 -23.86 12.11
C SER A 369 2.83 -24.73 11.57
N LEU A 370 1.60 -24.24 11.52
CA LEU A 370 0.41 -24.99 11.15
C LEU A 370 -0.23 -24.46 9.86
N LEU A 371 -0.60 -25.38 8.97
CA LEU A 371 -1.49 -25.11 7.85
C LEU A 371 -2.87 -25.66 8.14
N THR A 372 -3.86 -24.79 8.26
CA THR A 372 -5.26 -25.15 8.49
C THR A 372 -6.10 -24.74 7.29
N VAL A 373 -6.88 -25.68 6.76
CA VAL A 373 -7.83 -25.44 5.67
C VAL A 373 -9.19 -25.94 6.12
N THR A 374 -10.13 -25.03 6.34
CA THR A 374 -11.50 -25.35 6.76
C THR A 374 -12.51 -25.13 5.64
N GLY A 375 -12.14 -24.39 4.58
CA GLY A 375 -13.01 -24.11 3.44
C GLY A 375 -12.26 -23.63 2.20
N GLY A 376 -13.03 -23.17 1.21
CA GLY A 376 -12.50 -22.66 -0.05
C GLY A 376 -12.21 -23.72 -1.11
N THR A 377 -11.74 -23.26 -2.26
CA THR A 377 -11.30 -24.10 -3.38
C THR A 377 -9.83 -23.80 -3.67
N ILE A 378 -8.95 -24.77 -3.50
CA ILE A 378 -7.52 -24.58 -3.66
C ILE A 378 -7.01 -25.47 -4.79
N THR A 379 -6.41 -24.85 -5.81
CA THR A 379 -5.64 -25.54 -6.86
C THR A 379 -4.19 -25.17 -6.67
N ALA A 380 -3.36 -26.11 -6.22
CA ALA A 380 -1.96 -25.89 -5.95
C ALA A 380 -1.12 -26.83 -6.83
N LYS A 381 -0.19 -26.26 -7.63
CA LYS A 381 0.66 -26.99 -8.55
C LYS A 381 2.12 -26.57 -8.42
N ALA A 382 2.96 -27.42 -7.87
CA ALA A 382 4.39 -27.28 -7.85
C ALA A 382 5.01 -28.19 -8.94
N THR A 383 5.73 -27.60 -9.90
CA THR A 383 6.29 -28.32 -11.05
C THR A 383 7.80 -28.18 -11.18
N GLY A 384 8.44 -27.44 -10.26
CA GLY A 384 9.88 -27.31 -10.22
C GLY A 384 10.58 -28.64 -9.93
N SER A 385 11.86 -28.74 -10.30
CA SER A 385 12.67 -29.91 -9.98
C SER A 385 12.79 -30.12 -8.49
N VAL A 386 12.74 -31.38 -8.08
CA VAL A 386 12.74 -31.77 -6.66
C VAL A 386 14.15 -31.69 -6.09
N CYS A 387 14.34 -31.00 -5.01
CA CYS A 387 15.54 -31.03 -4.20
C CYS A 387 15.40 -32.03 -3.04
N THR A 388 16.48 -32.69 -2.61
CA THR A 388 16.42 -33.95 -1.88
C THR A 388 16.35 -33.91 -0.38
N THR A 389 16.01 -32.81 0.28
CA THR A 389 15.80 -32.86 1.74
C THR A 389 14.44 -32.29 2.08
N ILE A 390 13.45 -33.19 2.15
CA ILE A 390 12.11 -32.80 2.62
C ILE A 390 11.93 -33.28 4.05
N ARG A 391 11.59 -32.37 4.95
CA ARG A 391 10.89 -32.71 6.19
C ARG A 391 9.56 -32.00 6.19
N LEU A 392 8.53 -32.74 5.74
CA LEU A 392 7.16 -32.30 5.84
C LEU A 392 6.59 -32.71 7.18
N GLN A 393 6.09 -31.77 7.95
CA GLN A 393 5.11 -32.07 8.96
C GLN A 393 3.81 -31.38 8.55
N LEU A 394 3.02 -32.11 7.76
CA LEU A 394 1.66 -31.70 7.42
C LEU A 394 0.74 -32.19 8.53
N MET A 395 0.25 -31.31 9.38
CA MET A 395 -0.97 -31.55 10.12
C MET A 395 -2.10 -30.84 9.36
N VAL A 396 -2.85 -31.61 8.58
CA VAL A 396 -4.10 -31.13 7.97
C VAL A 396 -5.22 -31.51 8.91
N LEU A 397 -5.76 -30.55 9.64
CA LEU A 397 -7.06 -30.71 10.27
C LEU A 397 -8.11 -30.36 9.21
N VAL A 398 -8.67 -31.37 8.57
CA VAL A 398 -9.82 -31.18 7.67
C VAL A 398 -11.07 -31.43 8.54
N GLU A 399 -11.69 -30.38 9.04
CA GLU A 399 -13.09 -30.45 9.48
C GLU A 399 -13.97 -30.13 8.27
N ALA A 400 -14.59 -31.18 7.79
CA ALA A 400 -15.72 -31.28 6.86
C ALA A 400 -16.04 -30.06 5.99
N ALA A 401 -15.33 -29.89 4.90
CA ALA A 401 -15.81 -29.17 3.73
C ALA A 401 -15.84 -30.11 2.53
N SER A 402 -16.86 -29.96 1.71
CA SER A 402 -17.17 -30.83 0.57
C SER A 402 -15.95 -31.10 -0.32
N LEU A 403 -15.71 -32.36 -0.56
CA LEU A 403 -14.70 -32.89 -1.46
C LEU A 403 -14.65 -32.14 -2.80
N VAL A 404 -13.55 -31.47 -3.04
CA VAL A 404 -13.17 -31.06 -4.38
C VAL A 404 -11.88 -31.80 -4.76
N GLU A 405 -12.02 -32.63 -5.76
CA GLU A 405 -11.03 -33.44 -6.47
C GLU A 405 -9.78 -33.88 -5.71
N ALA A 406 -9.88 -35.07 -5.17
CA ALA A 406 -8.83 -35.86 -4.55
C ALA A 406 -7.61 -36.15 -5.45
N ALA A 407 -7.58 -35.68 -6.69
CA ALA A 407 -6.54 -36.03 -7.65
C ALA A 407 -5.16 -35.42 -7.32
N SER A 408 -5.10 -34.19 -6.77
CA SER A 408 -3.82 -33.57 -6.42
C SER A 408 -3.28 -34.00 -5.05
N LEU A 409 -4.19 -34.23 -4.09
CA LEU A 409 -3.81 -34.83 -2.80
C LEU A 409 -3.48 -36.31 -2.95
N ALA A 410 -4.14 -37.03 -3.86
CA ALA A 410 -3.81 -38.42 -4.17
C ALA A 410 -2.42 -38.55 -4.84
N ALA A 411 -2.00 -37.56 -5.65
CA ALA A 411 -0.65 -37.54 -6.21
C ALA A 411 0.43 -37.34 -5.12
N ALA A 412 0.17 -36.45 -4.16
CA ALA A 412 1.07 -36.24 -3.02
C ALA A 412 1.08 -37.45 -2.07
N ALA A 413 -0.07 -38.08 -1.83
CA ALA A 413 -0.18 -39.30 -1.03
C ALA A 413 0.43 -40.53 -1.76
N SER A 414 0.29 -40.61 -3.08
CA SER A 414 0.93 -41.66 -3.91
C SER A 414 2.45 -41.51 -3.89
N LEU A 415 2.98 -40.29 -3.99
CA LEU A 415 4.40 -40.01 -3.88
C LEU A 415 4.95 -40.35 -2.48
N ALA A 416 4.18 -40.07 -1.44
CA ALA A 416 4.52 -40.43 -0.06
C ALA A 416 4.49 -41.94 0.18
N ALA A 417 3.59 -42.68 -0.48
CA ALA A 417 3.52 -44.13 -0.44
C ALA A 417 4.67 -44.80 -1.18
N GLU A 418 5.10 -44.26 -2.33
CA GLU A 418 6.28 -44.76 -3.10
C GLU A 418 7.60 -44.50 -2.35
N LEU A 419 7.65 -43.43 -1.52
CA LEU A 419 8.86 -43.12 -0.73
C LEU A 419 8.92 -43.80 0.63
N GLN A 420 7.97 -44.70 0.94
CA GLN A 420 7.92 -45.47 2.20
C GLN A 420 8.03 -44.61 3.47
N ILE A 421 7.39 -43.46 3.49
CA ILE A 421 7.38 -42.56 4.66
C ILE A 421 6.36 -43.06 5.66
N PRO A 422 6.72 -43.44 6.90
CA PRO A 422 5.76 -43.93 7.88
C PRO A 422 4.86 -42.79 8.38
N VAL A 423 3.56 -42.96 8.20
CA VAL A 423 2.52 -42.10 8.80
C VAL A 423 2.45 -42.38 10.29
N ARG A 424 2.84 -41.46 11.16
CA ARG A 424 2.68 -41.56 12.60
C ARG A 424 1.50 -40.70 13.06
N SER A 425 0.72 -41.25 13.97
CA SER A 425 -0.36 -40.60 14.71
C SER A 425 0.15 -39.39 15.54
N PRO A 426 -0.69 -38.39 15.83
CA PRO A 426 -0.28 -37.14 16.41
C PRO A 426 0.25 -37.26 17.84
N ARG A 427 1.40 -36.67 18.12
CA ARG A 427 1.88 -36.30 19.46
C ARG A 427 2.01 -34.80 19.58
N PRO A 428 1.79 -34.20 20.75
CA PRO A 428 1.81 -32.76 20.92
C PRO A 428 3.23 -32.21 20.83
N ARG A 429 3.34 -31.13 20.05
CA ARG A 429 4.49 -30.25 19.74
C ARG A 429 5.73 -30.89 19.11
N PRO A 430 5.94 -30.62 17.85
CA PRO A 430 7.29 -30.64 17.30
C PRO A 430 7.68 -29.32 16.63
N SER A 431 8.96 -29.04 16.67
CA SER A 431 9.62 -27.98 15.91
C SER A 431 9.36 -28.09 14.41
N SER A 432 9.16 -26.98 13.74
CA SER A 432 9.08 -26.82 12.29
C SER A 432 10.23 -27.56 11.58
N ARG A 433 9.91 -28.21 10.48
CA ARG A 433 10.92 -28.88 9.66
C ARG A 433 10.71 -28.57 8.19
N MET A 434 11.73 -28.00 7.59
CA MET A 434 11.76 -27.56 6.19
C MET A 434 11.94 -28.74 5.24
N VAL A 435 11.22 -28.66 4.13
CA VAL A 435 11.33 -29.58 3.01
C VAL A 435 12.15 -28.95 1.92
N THR A 436 13.26 -29.52 1.55
CA THR A 436 14.14 -29.08 0.45
C THR A 436 14.26 -30.17 -0.60
N CYS A 437 14.10 -29.87 -1.88
CA CYS A 437 14.15 -30.82 -2.99
C CYS A 437 15.24 -30.45 -4.01
N CYS A 438 16.13 -31.34 -4.42
CA CYS A 438 17.18 -31.10 -5.42
C CYS A 438 17.04 -32.04 -6.63
N SER A 439 17.45 -31.64 -7.84
CA SER A 439 17.49 -32.51 -8.99
C SER A 439 18.58 -33.55 -8.86
N ALA A 440 18.34 -34.74 -9.39
CA ALA A 440 19.19 -35.92 -9.24
C ALA A 440 20.52 -35.87 -10.02
N GLU A 441 20.85 -34.79 -10.72
CA GLU A 441 21.98 -34.75 -11.66
C GLU A 441 23.19 -33.91 -11.22
N GLU A 442 23.13 -33.24 -10.02
CA GLU A 442 24.32 -32.56 -9.50
C GLU A 442 24.85 -33.21 -8.22
N PRO A 443 26.18 -33.39 -8.10
CA PRO A 443 26.78 -33.97 -6.90
C PRO A 443 26.62 -33.01 -5.72
N LEU A 444 25.91 -33.45 -4.68
CA LEU A 444 25.75 -32.78 -3.40
C LEU A 444 27.12 -32.48 -2.79
N MET A 445 27.50 -31.22 -2.68
CA MET A 445 28.48 -30.79 -1.70
C MET A 445 27.85 -30.79 -0.32
N LEU A 446 28.07 -31.82 0.44
CA LEU A 446 27.70 -31.85 1.86
C LEU A 446 28.59 -30.86 2.62
N PRO A 447 28.02 -29.96 3.46
CA PRO A 447 28.83 -29.20 4.39
C PRO A 447 29.43 -30.17 5.41
N HIS A 448 30.74 -30.06 5.62
CA HIS A 448 31.46 -30.80 6.66
C HIS A 448 30.92 -30.40 8.05
N HIS A 449 30.13 -31.23 8.68
CA HIS A 449 29.87 -31.17 10.10
C HIS A 449 31.20 -31.29 10.88
N ARG A 450 31.70 -30.20 11.42
CA ARG A 450 32.68 -30.29 12.50
C ARG A 450 31.96 -30.82 13.74
N GLN A 451 32.17 -32.06 14.07
CA GLN A 451 31.94 -32.58 15.41
C GLN A 451 32.83 -31.80 16.37
N ARG A 452 32.23 -31.12 17.33
CA ARG A 452 32.91 -30.78 18.58
C ARG A 452 32.61 -31.87 19.59
N LEU A 453 33.69 -32.41 20.11
CA LEU A 453 33.73 -33.21 21.34
C LEU A 453 33.16 -32.40 22.51
#